data_a409022f962c5c0965355d28c5f5db17
#
_entry.id   a409022f962c5c0965355d28c5f5db17
#
_cell.length_a   1.000
_cell.length_b   1.000
_cell.length_c   1.000
_cell.angle_alpha   90.00
_cell.angle_beta   90.00
_cell.angle_gamma   90.00
#
_symmetry.space_group_name_H-M   'P 1'
#
loop_
_entity.id
_entity.type
_entity.pdbx_description
1 polymer ?
#
loop_
_entity_poly.entity_id
_entity_poly.type
_entity_poly.pdbx_seq_one_letter_code
_entity_poly.pdbx_strand_id
1 'polypeptide(L)'
;YYQIRIQEGDEWKTAFKTKFGLYEWLVMPFGLTNAPSTVMRLMNEVLCAFIGRFVVVYFDDILIYSRSLEEHLEHLRAVFIALRDARLFGNLGKCTFCTDRVSFLGYVVTPQGIEVDKAKIEAIESWPQPKTVTQVRSFLGLAGFYMRFVRDFSTIAAPLNELTKKDVPFVWGTAQEEAFTVLKDKLTHAPLLQLPDFNKTFELECDASGIGLGGVLLQDGKPVAYFSEKLSGPSLNYSTYDKELYALVRTLETWQHYLWPKEFVIHSDHESLKHIKSQAKLNRRHAKWVEFIETFPYVIKHKKGKENVIADALSRRYTMLSQLDFKIFGLETIKDQYVHDADFKDVMQNCKEGRMWNKFVVNDGFVFRANKLCIPASSVRLLLLQEAHGGGLMGHFGVKKTEDVLATHFFWPKMRQDVERFVARCTTCQKA
;
A
#
# COMPACT_ATOMS: atom_id res chain seq x y z
N TYR A 1 -4.99 23.02 -14.77
CA TYR A 1 -4.86 22.41 -16.09
C TYR A 1 -4.38 23.40 -17.16
N TYR A 2 -4.92 24.62 -17.24
CA TYR A 2 -4.60 25.64 -18.26
C TYR A 2 -3.13 26.11 -18.29
N GLN A 3 -2.29 25.70 -17.37
CA GLN A 3 -0.86 25.98 -17.35
C GLN A 3 -0.04 25.02 -18.22
N ILE A 4 -0.65 23.93 -18.68
CA ILE A 4 0.00 22.93 -19.53
C ILE A 4 -0.42 23.17 -20.96
N ARG A 5 0.56 23.33 -21.85
CA ARG A 5 0.31 23.50 -23.30
C ARG A 5 -0.03 22.16 -23.95
N ILE A 6 -0.90 22.20 -24.94
CA ILE A 6 -1.07 21.09 -25.88
C ILE A 6 0.19 21.01 -26.74
N GLN A 7 0.58 19.81 -27.10
CA GLN A 7 1.70 19.60 -28.03
C GLN A 7 1.37 20.23 -29.37
N GLU A 8 2.33 20.99 -29.92
CA GLU A 8 2.16 21.62 -31.20
C GLU A 8 1.82 20.60 -32.31
N GLY A 9 0.75 20.87 -33.05
CA GLY A 9 0.19 19.98 -34.07
C GLY A 9 -0.88 19.01 -33.54
N ASP A 10 -1.16 18.98 -32.22
CA ASP A 10 -2.18 18.13 -31.59
C ASP A 10 -3.43 18.92 -31.16
N GLU A 11 -3.47 20.24 -31.36
CA GLU A 11 -4.54 21.15 -30.93
C GLU A 11 -5.92 20.71 -31.48
N TRP A 12 -5.96 20.21 -32.70
CA TRP A 12 -7.16 19.74 -33.36
C TRP A 12 -7.89 18.62 -32.58
N LYS A 13 -7.17 17.85 -31.74
CA LYS A 13 -7.76 16.82 -30.87
C LYS A 13 -8.67 17.40 -29.80
N THR A 14 -8.55 18.69 -29.54
CA THR A 14 -9.34 19.43 -28.54
C THR A 14 -10.44 20.29 -29.20
N ALA A 15 -10.66 20.13 -30.49
CA ALA A 15 -11.57 20.96 -31.26
C ALA A 15 -13.02 20.88 -30.72
N PHE A 16 -13.67 22.03 -30.62
CA PHE A 16 -15.08 22.16 -30.23
C PHE A 16 -15.80 23.19 -31.09
N LYS A 17 -17.07 22.92 -31.34
CA LYS A 17 -17.92 23.78 -32.17
C LYS A 17 -18.80 24.67 -31.33
N THR A 18 -18.85 25.94 -31.71
CA THR A 18 -19.77 26.93 -31.13
C THR A 18 -20.63 27.55 -32.24
N LYS A 19 -21.60 28.41 -31.88
CA LYS A 19 -22.37 29.21 -32.86
C LYS A 19 -21.50 30.20 -33.66
N PHE A 20 -20.28 30.48 -33.18
CA PHE A 20 -19.35 31.43 -33.82
C PHE A 20 -18.26 30.73 -34.63
N GLY A 21 -18.18 29.41 -34.66
CA GLY A 21 -17.20 28.65 -35.43
C GLY A 21 -16.59 27.47 -34.67
N LEU A 22 -15.55 26.94 -35.27
CA LEU A 22 -14.72 25.88 -34.73
C LEU A 22 -13.51 26.48 -34.00
N TYR A 23 -13.25 25.98 -32.80
CA TYR A 23 -12.12 26.44 -31.96
C TYR A 23 -11.34 25.24 -31.45
N GLU A 24 -10.10 25.47 -31.12
CA GLU A 24 -9.18 24.50 -30.55
C GLU A 24 -8.51 25.09 -29.31
N TRP A 25 -8.09 24.24 -28.38
CA TRP A 25 -7.39 24.68 -27.20
C TRP A 25 -5.86 24.65 -27.42
N LEU A 26 -5.20 25.74 -27.11
CA LEU A 26 -3.72 25.82 -27.07
C LEU A 26 -3.16 25.29 -25.75
N VAL A 27 -4.00 25.19 -24.74
CA VAL A 27 -3.67 24.70 -23.40
C VAL A 27 -4.63 23.58 -23.01
N MET A 28 -4.25 22.73 -22.06
CA MET A 28 -5.02 21.58 -21.64
C MET A 28 -6.32 22.00 -20.93
N PRO A 29 -7.50 21.81 -21.54
CA PRO A 29 -8.78 22.13 -20.90
C PRO A 29 -9.20 21.04 -19.92
N PHE A 30 -10.20 21.38 -19.08
CA PHE A 30 -10.91 20.38 -18.31
C PHE A 30 -11.69 19.43 -19.22
N GLY A 31 -11.84 18.17 -18.78
CA GLY A 31 -12.64 17.15 -19.48
C GLY A 31 -11.84 16.22 -20.39
N LEU A 32 -10.55 16.47 -20.63
CA LEU A 32 -9.69 15.50 -21.30
C LEU A 32 -9.41 14.33 -20.37
N THR A 33 -9.58 13.11 -20.88
CA THR A 33 -9.41 11.86 -20.10
C THR A 33 -8.01 11.72 -19.50
N ASN A 34 -6.98 12.19 -20.20
CA ASN A 34 -5.57 12.12 -19.78
C ASN A 34 -5.10 13.34 -18.98
N ALA A 35 -5.92 14.39 -18.82
CA ALA A 35 -5.52 15.62 -18.13
C ALA A 35 -5.06 15.35 -16.68
N PRO A 36 -5.77 14.58 -15.84
CA PRO A 36 -5.32 14.30 -14.48
C PRO A 36 -3.97 13.59 -14.41
N SER A 37 -3.76 12.59 -15.26
CA SER A 37 -2.49 11.84 -15.30
C SER A 37 -1.32 12.68 -15.83
N THR A 38 -1.59 13.61 -16.74
CA THR A 38 -0.59 14.55 -17.26
C THR A 38 -0.14 15.55 -16.19
N VAL A 39 -1.10 16.14 -15.43
CA VAL A 39 -0.79 17.01 -14.28
C VAL A 39 0.03 16.26 -13.24
N MET A 40 -0.41 15.05 -12.87
CA MET A 40 0.28 14.24 -11.87
C MET A 40 1.72 13.91 -12.27
N ARG A 41 1.94 13.61 -13.55
CA ARG A 41 3.30 13.36 -14.09
C ARG A 41 4.17 14.60 -14.01
N LEU A 42 3.65 15.75 -14.42
CA LEU A 42 4.36 17.03 -14.35
C LEU A 42 4.73 17.38 -12.91
N MET A 43 3.79 17.28 -11.97
CA MET A 43 4.04 17.55 -10.55
C MET A 43 5.07 16.58 -9.96
N ASN A 44 4.98 15.29 -10.31
CA ASN A 44 5.96 14.30 -9.87
C ASN A 44 7.36 14.59 -10.43
N GLU A 45 7.48 15.09 -11.64
CA GLU A 45 8.75 15.48 -12.26
C GLU A 45 9.34 16.72 -11.57
N VAL A 46 8.55 17.77 -11.45
CA VAL A 46 8.99 19.07 -10.87
C VAL A 46 9.37 18.93 -9.40
N LEU A 47 8.64 18.12 -8.64
CA LEU A 47 8.82 17.97 -7.19
C LEU A 47 9.52 16.67 -6.79
N CYS A 48 10.08 15.90 -7.73
CA CYS A 48 10.67 14.58 -7.49
C CYS A 48 11.73 14.57 -6.38
N ALA A 49 12.52 15.64 -6.25
CA ALA A 49 13.55 15.76 -5.22
C ALA A 49 12.99 15.85 -3.79
N PHE A 50 11.72 16.20 -3.62
CA PHE A 50 11.08 16.49 -2.35
C PHE A 50 10.01 15.46 -1.94
N ILE A 51 9.44 14.77 -2.94
CA ILE A 51 8.40 13.73 -2.71
C ILE A 51 8.97 12.62 -1.82
N GLY A 52 8.20 12.25 -0.77
CA GLY A 52 8.59 11.24 0.21
C GLY A 52 9.57 11.73 1.27
N ARG A 53 10.09 12.97 1.16
CA ARG A 53 10.94 13.61 2.18
C ARG A 53 10.14 14.59 3.03
N PHE A 54 9.51 15.57 2.40
CA PHE A 54 8.68 16.59 3.05
C PHE A 54 7.54 17.10 2.15
N VAL A 55 7.30 16.45 1.01
CA VAL A 55 6.23 16.80 0.06
C VAL A 55 5.41 15.57 -0.27
N VAL A 56 4.10 15.73 -0.27
CA VAL A 56 3.12 14.81 -0.87
C VAL A 56 2.37 15.57 -1.95
N VAL A 57 2.23 14.95 -3.12
CA VAL A 57 1.51 15.51 -4.26
C VAL A 57 0.35 14.60 -4.63
N TYR A 58 -0.79 15.20 -4.88
CA TYR A 58 -1.95 14.51 -5.44
C TYR A 58 -2.69 15.42 -6.41
N PHE A 59 -2.53 15.17 -7.70
CA PHE A 59 -2.95 16.05 -8.79
C PHE A 59 -2.40 17.47 -8.64
N ASP A 60 -3.26 18.45 -8.35
CA ASP A 60 -2.94 19.86 -8.16
C ASP A 60 -2.74 20.26 -6.69
N ASP A 61 -3.01 19.35 -5.74
CA ASP A 61 -2.80 19.58 -4.33
C ASP A 61 -1.38 19.19 -3.90
N ILE A 62 -0.67 20.11 -3.26
CA ILE A 62 0.69 19.91 -2.73
C ILE A 62 0.65 20.10 -1.22
N LEU A 63 0.95 19.05 -0.46
CA LEU A 63 1.11 19.10 1.00
C LEU A 63 2.60 19.13 1.33
N ILE A 64 3.00 20.17 2.08
CA ILE A 64 4.38 20.33 2.59
C ILE A 64 4.33 20.16 4.10
N TYR A 65 5.19 19.31 4.66
CA TYR A 65 5.27 19.05 6.10
C TYR A 65 6.70 19.16 6.61
N SER A 66 6.85 19.51 7.87
CA SER A 66 8.15 19.78 8.51
C SER A 66 8.05 19.59 10.02
N ARG A 67 9.18 19.43 10.69
CA ARG A 67 9.23 19.22 12.15
C ARG A 67 9.22 20.52 12.94
N SER A 68 9.70 21.63 12.35
CA SER A 68 9.73 22.96 12.94
C SER A 68 9.30 24.01 11.92
N LEU A 69 8.99 25.22 12.41
CA LEU A 69 8.65 26.34 11.54
C LEU A 69 9.84 26.81 10.69
N GLU A 70 11.04 26.81 11.24
CA GLU A 70 12.26 27.16 10.51
C GLU A 70 12.50 26.23 9.33
N GLU A 71 12.47 24.92 9.58
CA GLU A 71 12.57 23.90 8.55
C GLU A 71 11.44 24.04 7.51
N HIS A 72 10.24 24.41 7.97
CA HIS A 72 9.09 24.60 7.10
C HIS A 72 9.28 25.76 6.11
N LEU A 73 9.85 26.86 6.55
CA LEU A 73 10.16 28.01 5.68
C LEU A 73 11.21 27.66 4.62
N GLU A 74 12.19 26.82 4.96
CA GLU A 74 13.19 26.32 4.00
C GLU A 74 12.53 25.39 2.96
N HIS A 75 11.68 24.49 3.41
CA HIS A 75 10.94 23.58 2.54
C HIS A 75 9.99 24.32 1.59
N LEU A 76 9.25 25.32 2.11
CA LEU A 76 8.39 26.18 1.30
C LEU A 76 9.20 26.91 0.22
N ARG A 77 10.34 27.51 0.60
CA ARG A 77 11.23 28.20 -0.35
C ARG A 77 11.70 27.26 -1.45
N ALA A 78 12.13 26.04 -1.11
CA ALA A 78 12.59 25.05 -2.08
C ALA A 78 11.49 24.67 -3.07
N VAL A 79 10.27 24.40 -2.58
CA VAL A 79 9.11 24.07 -3.44
C VAL A 79 8.73 25.24 -4.33
N PHE A 80 8.70 26.48 -3.81
CA PHE A 80 8.36 27.66 -4.62
C PHE A 80 9.41 27.97 -5.68
N ILE A 81 10.69 27.73 -5.41
CA ILE A 81 11.73 27.84 -6.43
C ILE A 81 11.49 26.83 -7.56
N ALA A 82 11.24 25.56 -7.23
CA ALA A 82 10.98 24.52 -8.21
C ALA A 82 9.74 24.83 -9.08
N LEU A 83 8.64 25.27 -8.46
CA LEU A 83 7.42 25.68 -9.17
C LEU A 83 7.68 26.90 -10.09
N ARG A 84 8.40 27.91 -9.60
CA ARG A 84 8.78 29.09 -10.39
C ARG A 84 9.62 28.72 -11.60
N ASP A 85 10.64 27.88 -11.40
CA ASP A 85 11.56 27.46 -12.46
C ASP A 85 10.83 26.61 -13.51
N ALA A 86 9.82 25.83 -13.10
CA ALA A 86 8.89 25.13 -13.99
C ALA A 86 7.78 26.03 -14.57
N ARG A 87 7.75 27.34 -14.24
CA ARG A 87 6.72 28.31 -14.64
C ARG A 87 5.29 27.90 -14.25
N LEU A 88 5.16 27.30 -13.07
CA LEU A 88 3.88 26.91 -12.49
C LEU A 88 3.43 27.97 -11.46
N PHE A 89 2.15 28.28 -11.48
CA PHE A 89 1.55 29.31 -10.63
C PHE A 89 0.54 28.69 -9.68
N GLY A 90 0.68 29.00 -8.38
CA GLY A 90 -0.28 28.62 -7.35
C GLY A 90 -1.30 29.74 -7.09
N ASN A 91 -2.52 29.37 -6.72
CA ASN A 91 -3.52 30.32 -6.26
C ASN A 91 -3.37 30.54 -4.75
N LEU A 92 -2.74 31.65 -4.36
CA LEU A 92 -2.50 32.00 -2.95
C LEU A 92 -3.77 32.04 -2.11
N GLY A 93 -4.91 32.45 -2.67
CA GLY A 93 -6.19 32.45 -1.96
C GLY A 93 -6.74 31.06 -1.59
N LYS A 94 -6.19 29.99 -2.20
CA LYS A 94 -6.50 28.59 -1.89
C LYS A 94 -5.41 27.91 -1.05
N CYS A 95 -4.31 28.60 -0.78
CA CYS A 95 -3.22 28.06 0.01
C CYS A 95 -3.42 28.33 1.51
N THR A 96 -3.05 27.37 2.32
CA THR A 96 -2.97 27.48 3.77
C THR A 96 -1.53 27.26 4.20
N PHE A 97 -0.95 28.18 4.95
CA PHE A 97 0.47 28.16 5.32
C PHE A 97 0.65 28.10 6.82
N CYS A 98 1.73 27.46 7.28
CA CYS A 98 2.22 27.46 8.65
C CYS A 98 1.13 27.12 9.68
N THR A 99 0.37 26.07 9.41
CA THR A 99 -0.68 25.55 10.28
C THR A 99 -0.35 24.13 10.73
N ASP A 100 -0.83 23.76 11.91
CA ASP A 100 -0.79 22.42 12.46
C ASP A 100 -2.00 21.56 12.04
N ARG A 101 -2.98 22.16 11.37
CA ARG A 101 -4.19 21.48 10.86
C ARG A 101 -4.51 21.94 9.46
N VAL A 102 -4.53 21.01 8.50
CA VAL A 102 -4.80 21.31 7.10
C VAL A 102 -5.77 20.29 6.49
N SER A 103 -6.76 20.78 5.75
CA SER A 103 -7.61 19.91 4.93
C SER A 103 -6.84 19.46 3.69
N PHE A 104 -6.69 18.15 3.52
CA PHE A 104 -6.00 17.53 2.39
C PHE A 104 -6.74 16.28 1.96
N LEU A 105 -7.11 16.19 0.69
CA LEU A 105 -7.86 15.05 0.11
C LEU A 105 -9.14 14.66 0.86
N GLY A 106 -9.84 15.65 1.42
CA GLY A 106 -11.08 15.42 2.17
C GLY A 106 -10.90 14.96 3.60
N TYR A 107 -9.67 14.93 4.10
CA TYR A 107 -9.31 14.67 5.50
C TYR A 107 -8.69 15.90 6.14
N VAL A 108 -8.68 15.95 7.46
CA VAL A 108 -7.88 16.91 8.21
C VAL A 108 -6.62 16.20 8.69
N VAL A 109 -5.47 16.67 8.19
CA VAL A 109 -4.15 16.17 8.59
C VAL A 109 -3.64 17.04 9.76
N THR A 110 -3.18 16.36 10.82
CA THR A 110 -2.64 16.97 12.03
C THR A 110 -1.33 16.29 12.43
N PRO A 111 -0.53 16.86 13.35
CA PRO A 111 0.66 16.18 13.88
C PRO A 111 0.36 14.86 14.60
N GLN A 112 -0.86 14.69 15.11
CA GLN A 112 -1.30 13.50 15.83
C GLN A 112 -1.87 12.42 14.90
N GLY A 113 -2.28 12.79 13.68
CA GLY A 113 -2.87 11.87 12.75
C GLY A 113 -3.86 12.50 11.77
N ILE A 114 -4.78 11.68 11.28
CA ILE A 114 -5.81 12.05 10.29
C ILE A 114 -7.18 12.01 10.96
N GLU A 115 -7.97 13.05 10.73
CA GLU A 115 -9.35 13.19 11.20
C GLU A 115 -10.32 13.33 10.02
N VAL A 116 -11.60 13.08 10.27
CA VAL A 116 -12.69 13.43 9.34
C VAL A 116 -12.86 14.95 9.33
N ASP A 117 -13.10 15.52 8.16
CA ASP A 117 -13.36 16.96 8.02
C ASP A 117 -14.67 17.36 8.74
N LYS A 118 -14.59 18.41 9.58
CA LYS A 118 -15.73 18.87 10.39
C LYS A 118 -16.96 19.22 9.55
N ALA A 119 -16.78 19.88 8.40
CA ALA A 119 -17.91 20.21 7.51
C ALA A 119 -18.59 18.96 6.96
N LYS A 120 -17.82 17.86 6.80
CA LYS A 120 -18.37 16.56 6.39
C LYS A 120 -19.07 15.85 7.55
N ILE A 121 -18.54 15.97 8.77
CA ILE A 121 -19.23 15.49 9.98
C ILE A 121 -20.58 16.15 10.13
N GLU A 122 -20.65 17.48 10.07
CA GLU A 122 -21.89 18.26 10.16
C GLU A 122 -22.88 17.85 9.06
N ALA A 123 -22.38 17.65 7.83
CA ALA A 123 -23.21 17.18 6.72
C ALA A 123 -23.78 15.77 6.96
N ILE A 124 -22.99 14.86 7.54
CA ILE A 124 -23.44 13.51 7.89
C ILE A 124 -24.43 13.57 9.06
N GLU A 125 -24.16 14.36 10.09
CA GLU A 125 -25.00 14.51 11.28
C GLU A 125 -26.37 15.07 10.92
N SER A 126 -26.42 16.08 10.07
CA SER A 126 -27.66 16.71 9.59
C SER A 126 -28.34 15.95 8.43
N TRP A 127 -27.76 14.84 7.96
CA TRP A 127 -28.28 14.10 6.81
C TRP A 127 -29.70 13.58 7.09
N PRO A 128 -30.70 13.94 6.26
CA PRO A 128 -32.07 13.50 6.48
C PRO A 128 -32.23 12.00 6.15
N GLN A 129 -33.21 11.37 6.76
CA GLN A 129 -33.55 9.99 6.46
C GLN A 129 -33.78 9.82 4.94
N PRO A 130 -33.10 8.90 4.27
CA PRO A 130 -33.28 8.64 2.85
C PRO A 130 -34.69 8.15 2.50
N LYS A 131 -35.32 8.73 1.49
CA LYS A 131 -36.62 8.36 0.99
C LYS A 131 -36.58 7.67 -0.37
N THR A 132 -35.40 7.60 -1.00
CA THR A 132 -35.20 6.99 -2.32
C THR A 132 -33.86 6.25 -2.38
N VAL A 133 -33.78 5.29 -3.30
CA VAL A 133 -32.53 4.55 -3.58
C VAL A 133 -31.36 5.50 -3.91
N THR A 134 -31.65 6.58 -4.65
CA THR A 134 -30.63 7.59 -4.99
C THR A 134 -30.08 8.29 -3.76
N GLN A 135 -30.93 8.64 -2.81
CA GLN A 135 -30.50 9.26 -1.55
C GLN A 135 -29.69 8.29 -0.68
N VAL A 136 -30.07 6.99 -0.65
CA VAL A 136 -29.25 5.96 0.01
C VAL A 136 -27.88 5.86 -0.63
N ARG A 137 -27.80 5.83 -1.96
CA ARG A 137 -26.51 5.80 -2.68
C ARG A 137 -25.66 7.04 -2.39
N SER A 138 -26.28 8.21 -2.32
CA SER A 138 -25.55 9.46 -1.99
C SER A 138 -24.99 9.43 -0.57
N PHE A 139 -25.78 8.98 0.41
CA PHE A 139 -25.34 8.80 1.78
C PHE A 139 -24.19 7.77 1.88
N LEU A 140 -24.37 6.59 1.29
CA LEU A 140 -23.36 5.53 1.28
C LEU A 140 -22.09 5.95 0.52
N GLY A 141 -22.20 6.80 -0.50
CA GLY A 141 -21.06 7.36 -1.20
C GLY A 141 -20.19 8.23 -0.28
N LEU A 142 -20.83 9.14 0.49
CA LEU A 142 -20.11 9.96 1.47
C LEU A 142 -19.60 9.13 2.64
N ALA A 143 -20.44 8.29 3.23
CA ALA A 143 -20.06 7.43 4.35
C ALA A 143 -18.94 6.45 3.96
N GLY A 144 -18.99 5.88 2.75
CA GLY A 144 -17.99 4.97 2.22
C GLY A 144 -16.62 5.61 1.99
N PHE A 145 -16.57 6.92 1.69
CA PHE A 145 -15.31 7.64 1.62
C PHE A 145 -14.54 7.62 2.96
N TYR A 146 -15.28 7.67 4.07
CA TYR A 146 -14.73 7.63 5.42
C TYR A 146 -14.77 6.23 6.07
N MET A 147 -14.99 5.15 5.30
CA MET A 147 -15.09 3.78 5.83
C MET A 147 -13.86 3.35 6.63
N ARG A 148 -12.69 3.88 6.31
CA ARG A 148 -11.42 3.60 7.01
C ARG A 148 -11.40 4.05 8.47
N PHE A 149 -12.35 4.88 8.89
CA PHE A 149 -12.51 5.35 10.28
C PHE A 149 -13.52 4.49 11.06
N VAL A 150 -14.24 3.61 10.40
CA VAL A 150 -15.35 2.84 11.00
C VAL A 150 -15.04 1.36 10.96
N ARG A 151 -14.86 0.79 12.15
CA ARG A 151 -14.75 -0.67 12.30
C ARG A 151 -16.07 -1.32 11.84
N ASP A 152 -15.95 -2.41 11.08
CA ASP A 152 -17.08 -3.23 10.60
C ASP A 152 -18.10 -2.45 9.73
N PHE A 153 -17.62 -1.41 9.03
CA PHE A 153 -18.45 -0.55 8.17
C PHE A 153 -19.36 -1.36 7.23
N SER A 154 -18.82 -2.35 6.53
CA SER A 154 -19.60 -3.12 5.54
C SER A 154 -20.70 -3.96 6.16
N THR A 155 -20.48 -4.47 7.37
CA THR A 155 -21.51 -5.20 8.13
C THR A 155 -22.63 -4.26 8.56
N ILE A 156 -22.28 -3.08 9.10
CA ILE A 156 -23.25 -2.06 9.52
C ILE A 156 -24.04 -1.53 8.33
N ALA A 157 -23.37 -1.22 7.21
CA ALA A 157 -23.97 -0.70 5.99
C ALA A 157 -24.81 -1.74 5.20
N ALA A 158 -24.73 -3.03 5.56
CA ALA A 158 -25.36 -4.10 4.79
C ALA A 158 -26.86 -3.90 4.54
N PRO A 159 -27.73 -3.50 5.52
CA PRO A 159 -29.16 -3.26 5.29
C PRO A 159 -29.41 -2.12 4.30
N LEU A 160 -28.59 -1.07 4.30
CA LEU A 160 -28.70 0.05 3.35
C LEU A 160 -28.23 -0.36 1.95
N ASN A 161 -27.17 -1.15 1.84
CA ASN A 161 -26.67 -1.67 0.58
C ASN A 161 -27.69 -2.59 -0.10
N GLU A 162 -28.51 -3.36 0.65
CA GLU A 162 -29.56 -4.18 0.08
C GLU A 162 -30.58 -3.35 -0.69
N LEU A 163 -30.97 -2.16 -0.20
CA LEU A 163 -31.88 -1.25 -0.89
C LEU A 163 -31.33 -0.71 -2.22
N THR A 164 -30.02 -0.79 -2.45
CA THR A 164 -29.38 -0.29 -3.68
C THR A 164 -29.29 -1.32 -4.79
N LYS A 165 -29.64 -2.58 -4.51
CA LYS A 165 -29.61 -3.67 -5.49
C LYS A 165 -30.69 -3.50 -6.56
N LYS A 166 -30.42 -4.04 -7.74
CA LYS A 166 -31.38 -4.09 -8.83
C LYS A 166 -32.58 -4.97 -8.42
N ASP A 167 -33.75 -4.57 -8.80
CA ASP A 167 -35.00 -5.30 -8.59
C ASP A 167 -35.44 -5.51 -7.11
N VAL A 168 -34.85 -4.75 -6.17
CA VAL A 168 -35.27 -4.73 -4.77
C VAL A 168 -36.17 -3.53 -4.54
N PRO A 169 -37.40 -3.72 -4.02
CA PRO A 169 -38.28 -2.62 -3.70
C PRO A 169 -37.70 -1.77 -2.57
N PHE A 170 -37.89 -0.45 -2.66
CA PHE A 170 -37.43 0.45 -1.60
C PHE A 170 -38.40 0.37 -0.40
N VAL A 171 -37.95 -0.37 0.64
CA VAL A 171 -38.67 -0.49 1.91
C VAL A 171 -37.74 -0.07 3.03
N TRP A 172 -38.05 1.07 3.65
CA TRP A 172 -37.27 1.55 4.81
C TRP A 172 -37.88 0.99 6.10
N GLY A 173 -37.18 0.02 6.71
CA GLY A 173 -37.61 -0.62 7.95
C GLY A 173 -36.64 -0.34 9.12
N THR A 174 -36.86 -1.01 10.24
CA THR A 174 -36.04 -0.86 11.46
C THR A 174 -34.56 -1.15 11.23
N ALA A 175 -34.24 -2.20 10.48
CA ALA A 175 -32.84 -2.56 10.17
C ALA A 175 -32.11 -1.46 9.37
N GLN A 176 -32.80 -0.77 8.45
CA GLN A 176 -32.25 0.34 7.69
C GLN A 176 -32.06 1.57 8.56
N GLU A 177 -33.04 1.87 9.42
CA GLU A 177 -32.96 2.98 10.36
C GLU A 177 -31.83 2.81 11.37
N GLU A 178 -31.70 1.61 11.96
CA GLU A 178 -30.59 1.28 12.86
C GLU A 178 -29.23 1.42 12.14
N ALA A 179 -29.09 0.85 10.95
CA ALA A 179 -27.86 0.96 10.16
C ALA A 179 -27.49 2.40 9.85
N PHE A 180 -28.48 3.22 9.47
CA PHE A 180 -28.31 4.64 9.17
C PHE A 180 -27.84 5.42 10.41
N THR A 181 -28.53 5.22 11.54
CA THR A 181 -28.22 5.89 12.82
C THR A 181 -26.84 5.49 13.34
N VAL A 182 -26.52 4.19 13.33
CA VAL A 182 -25.21 3.68 13.79
C VAL A 182 -24.08 4.21 12.90
N LEU A 183 -24.26 4.27 11.58
CA LEU A 183 -23.24 4.84 10.69
C LEU A 183 -23.02 6.33 10.93
N LYS A 184 -24.09 7.10 11.12
CA LYS A 184 -24.00 8.52 11.48
C LYS A 184 -23.22 8.69 12.78
N ASP A 185 -23.57 7.98 13.83
CA ASP A 185 -22.90 8.05 15.13
C ASP A 185 -21.41 7.71 15.03
N LYS A 186 -21.06 6.58 14.38
CA LYS A 186 -19.66 6.15 14.22
C LYS A 186 -18.83 7.10 13.38
N LEU A 187 -19.41 7.78 12.40
CA LEU A 187 -18.69 8.76 11.58
C LEU A 187 -18.56 10.11 12.30
N THR A 188 -19.57 10.51 13.08
CA THR A 188 -19.55 11.73 13.89
C THR A 188 -18.53 11.63 15.04
N HIS A 189 -18.40 10.43 15.64
CA HIS A 189 -17.45 10.12 16.69
C HIS A 189 -16.25 9.30 16.17
N ALA A 190 -15.86 9.54 14.92
CA ALA A 190 -14.77 8.80 14.29
C ALA A 190 -13.45 8.99 15.08
N PRO A 191 -12.68 7.91 15.30
CA PRO A 191 -11.41 8.02 16.01
C PRO A 191 -10.38 8.77 15.19
N LEU A 192 -9.42 9.39 15.87
CA LEU A 192 -8.20 9.87 15.24
C LEU A 192 -7.42 8.65 14.70
N LEU A 193 -7.11 8.62 13.42
CA LEU A 193 -6.23 7.62 12.83
C LEU A 193 -4.79 8.10 12.86
N GLN A 194 -3.89 7.28 13.40
CA GLN A 194 -2.48 7.60 13.45
C GLN A 194 -1.88 7.58 12.03
N LEU A 195 -0.96 8.51 11.74
CA LEU A 195 -0.14 8.41 10.53
C LEU A 195 0.82 7.21 10.64
N PRO A 196 0.99 6.42 9.57
CA PRO A 196 1.89 5.28 9.59
C PRO A 196 3.34 5.73 9.74
N ASP A 197 4.06 5.12 10.67
CA ASP A 197 5.51 5.25 10.83
C ASP A 197 6.18 3.95 10.37
N PHE A 198 6.82 3.97 9.21
CA PHE A 198 7.47 2.80 8.63
C PHE A 198 8.70 2.32 9.42
N ASN A 199 9.17 3.07 10.43
CA ASN A 199 10.20 2.62 11.35
C ASN A 199 9.64 1.75 12.50
N LYS A 200 8.33 1.81 12.75
CA LYS A 200 7.65 1.04 13.79
C LYS A 200 7.03 -0.24 13.23
N THR A 201 6.82 -1.21 14.11
CA THR A 201 6.15 -2.47 13.77
C THR A 201 4.66 -2.25 13.62
N PHE A 202 4.09 -2.73 12.53
CA PHE A 202 2.64 -2.79 12.36
C PHE A 202 2.05 -3.97 13.11
N GLU A 203 0.82 -3.81 13.56
CA GLU A 203 0.02 -4.84 14.19
C GLU A 203 -1.29 -4.98 13.41
N LEU A 204 -1.71 -6.20 13.15
CA LEU A 204 -2.90 -6.51 12.39
C LEU A 204 -3.88 -7.30 13.26
N GLU A 205 -5.11 -6.82 13.40
CA GLU A 205 -6.24 -7.57 13.92
C GLU A 205 -7.24 -7.82 12.79
N CYS A 206 -7.72 -9.03 12.63
CA CYS A 206 -8.78 -9.35 11.68
C CYS A 206 -9.82 -10.26 12.34
N ASP A 207 -11.05 -10.12 11.87
CA ASP A 207 -12.20 -10.85 12.36
C ASP A 207 -13.20 -11.08 11.21
N ALA A 208 -14.04 -12.10 11.34
CA ALA A 208 -15.08 -12.42 10.37
C ALA A 208 -16.42 -12.66 11.06
N SER A 209 -17.44 -11.96 10.59
CA SER A 209 -18.83 -12.21 10.96
C SER A 209 -19.53 -13.14 9.97
N GLY A 210 -20.80 -13.46 10.25
CA GLY A 210 -21.64 -14.24 9.32
C GLY A 210 -21.74 -13.62 7.92
N ILE A 211 -21.67 -12.29 7.80
CA ILE A 211 -21.95 -11.52 6.59
C ILE A 211 -20.83 -10.59 6.14
N GLY A 212 -19.79 -10.40 6.93
CA GLY A 212 -18.72 -9.47 6.61
C GLY A 212 -17.38 -9.85 7.21
N LEU A 213 -16.33 -9.24 6.67
CA LEU A 213 -14.95 -9.31 7.11
C LEU A 213 -14.55 -7.96 7.66
N GLY A 214 -13.77 -7.96 8.73
CA GLY A 214 -13.22 -6.76 9.34
C GLY A 214 -11.72 -6.89 9.60
N GLY A 215 -11.02 -5.76 9.62
CA GLY A 215 -9.62 -5.69 9.99
C GLY A 215 -9.23 -4.32 10.53
N VAL A 216 -8.22 -4.30 11.37
CA VAL A 216 -7.62 -3.07 11.91
C VAL A 216 -6.11 -3.16 11.77
N LEU A 217 -5.54 -2.15 11.15
CA LEU A 217 -4.09 -1.92 11.13
C LEU A 217 -3.73 -0.99 12.28
N LEU A 218 -2.81 -1.40 13.12
CA LEU A 218 -2.44 -0.68 14.34
C LEU A 218 -0.93 -0.43 14.37
N GLN A 219 -0.53 0.57 15.12
CA GLN A 219 0.84 0.79 15.61
C GLN A 219 0.77 1.32 17.04
N ASP A 220 1.56 0.73 17.95
CA ASP A 220 1.57 1.10 19.37
C ASP A 220 0.15 1.10 19.97
N GLY A 221 -0.70 0.14 19.56
CA GLY A 221 -2.09 0.00 20.00
C GLY A 221 -3.06 1.05 19.47
N LYS A 222 -2.62 1.96 18.59
CA LYS A 222 -3.47 3.00 17.97
C LYS A 222 -3.83 2.63 16.54
N PRO A 223 -5.07 2.89 16.10
CA PRO A 223 -5.50 2.57 14.74
C PRO A 223 -4.84 3.48 13.70
N VAL A 224 -4.33 2.87 12.64
CA VAL A 224 -3.86 3.51 11.41
C VAL A 224 -4.95 3.48 10.36
N ALA A 225 -5.66 2.35 10.22
CA ALA A 225 -6.77 2.20 9.30
C ALA A 225 -7.70 1.05 9.71
N TYR A 226 -8.96 1.15 9.33
CA TYR A 226 -9.93 0.06 9.38
C TYR A 226 -10.20 -0.47 7.98
N PHE A 227 -10.43 -1.78 7.87
CA PHE A 227 -10.88 -2.47 6.69
C PHE A 227 -12.21 -3.16 6.96
N SER A 228 -13.11 -3.14 6.01
CA SER A 228 -14.35 -3.90 6.09
C SER A 228 -14.84 -4.27 4.69
N GLU A 229 -15.24 -5.53 4.51
CA GLU A 229 -15.77 -6.05 3.26
C GLU A 229 -16.98 -6.95 3.52
N LYS A 230 -18.04 -6.81 2.71
CA LYS A 230 -19.21 -7.69 2.78
C LYS A 230 -18.91 -8.98 2.05
N LEU A 231 -19.21 -10.12 2.69
CA LEU A 231 -19.18 -11.42 2.04
C LEU A 231 -20.25 -11.53 0.95
N SER A 232 -19.90 -12.14 -0.17
CA SER A 232 -20.79 -12.28 -1.32
C SER A 232 -20.62 -13.64 -2.02
N GLY A 233 -21.68 -14.10 -2.68
CA GLY A 233 -21.62 -15.35 -3.45
C GLY A 233 -21.18 -16.56 -2.61
N PRO A 234 -20.25 -17.39 -3.11
CA PRO A 234 -19.80 -18.62 -2.42
C PRO A 234 -19.17 -18.37 -1.05
N SER A 235 -18.60 -17.19 -0.81
CA SER A 235 -17.92 -16.88 0.46
C SER A 235 -18.88 -16.76 1.65
N LEU A 236 -20.18 -16.53 1.42
CA LEU A 236 -21.20 -16.56 2.46
C LEU A 236 -21.30 -17.94 3.13
N ASN A 237 -21.08 -19.00 2.35
CA ASN A 237 -21.19 -20.39 2.79
C ASN A 237 -19.87 -20.96 3.35
N TYR A 238 -18.85 -20.13 3.52
CA TYR A 238 -17.61 -20.55 4.14
C TYR A 238 -17.84 -20.92 5.61
N SER A 239 -17.12 -21.93 6.10
CA SER A 239 -17.07 -22.23 7.53
C SER A 239 -16.53 -21.01 8.30
N THR A 240 -16.77 -20.93 9.60
CA THR A 240 -16.21 -19.85 10.44
C THR A 240 -14.71 -19.75 10.27
N TYR A 241 -14.01 -20.89 10.31
CA TYR A 241 -12.57 -20.98 10.06
C TYR A 241 -12.16 -20.42 8.70
N ASP A 242 -12.86 -20.80 7.62
CA ASP A 242 -12.59 -20.30 6.30
C ASP A 242 -12.83 -18.78 6.19
N LYS A 243 -13.85 -18.26 6.85
CA LYS A 243 -14.15 -16.83 6.88
C LYS A 243 -13.04 -16.02 7.57
N GLU A 244 -12.53 -16.51 8.68
CA GLU A 244 -11.44 -15.86 9.40
C GLU A 244 -10.13 -15.88 8.62
N LEU A 245 -9.79 -17.04 8.04
CA LEU A 245 -8.64 -17.14 7.17
C LEU A 245 -8.78 -16.21 5.94
N TYR A 246 -9.98 -16.12 5.40
CA TYR A 246 -10.29 -15.23 4.29
C TYR A 246 -10.23 -13.76 4.70
N ALA A 247 -10.65 -13.40 5.92
CA ALA A 247 -10.49 -12.06 6.46
C ALA A 247 -9.01 -11.65 6.54
N LEU A 248 -8.15 -12.56 6.98
CA LEU A 248 -6.71 -12.33 7.00
C LEU A 248 -6.16 -12.11 5.59
N VAL A 249 -6.52 -12.95 4.62
CA VAL A 249 -6.09 -12.79 3.22
C VAL A 249 -6.51 -11.44 2.66
N ARG A 250 -7.79 -11.06 2.84
CA ARG A 250 -8.31 -9.79 2.32
C ARG A 250 -7.68 -8.56 2.97
N THR A 251 -7.40 -8.61 4.27
CA THR A 251 -6.68 -7.55 4.98
C THR A 251 -5.24 -7.42 4.52
N LEU A 252 -4.54 -8.53 4.32
CA LEU A 252 -3.18 -8.54 3.78
C LEU A 252 -3.13 -7.99 2.34
N GLU A 253 -4.07 -8.37 1.48
CA GLU A 253 -4.18 -7.81 0.13
C GLU A 253 -4.40 -6.29 0.16
N THR A 254 -5.24 -5.80 1.06
CA THR A 254 -5.57 -4.38 1.18
C THR A 254 -4.38 -3.55 1.66
N TRP A 255 -3.62 -4.06 2.62
CA TRP A 255 -2.51 -3.35 3.25
C TRP A 255 -1.13 -3.90 2.88
N GLN A 256 -1.04 -4.64 1.79
CA GLN A 256 0.21 -5.22 1.28
C GLN A 256 1.36 -4.21 1.25
N HIS A 257 1.09 -2.99 0.77
CA HIS A 257 2.07 -1.92 0.65
C HIS A 257 2.60 -1.37 2.00
N TYR A 258 1.89 -1.59 3.12
CA TYR A 258 2.36 -1.29 4.47
C TYR A 258 3.14 -2.44 5.08
N LEU A 259 2.71 -3.69 4.80
CA LEU A 259 3.11 -4.89 5.55
C LEU A 259 4.28 -5.65 4.90
N TRP A 260 4.45 -5.50 3.57
CA TRP A 260 5.50 -6.22 2.85
C TRP A 260 6.94 -5.85 3.26
N PRO A 261 7.28 -4.56 3.49
CA PRO A 261 8.68 -4.17 3.69
C PRO A 261 9.27 -4.61 5.02
N LYS A 262 8.45 -4.97 6.02
CA LYS A 262 8.90 -5.18 7.39
C LYS A 262 8.05 -6.21 8.13
N GLU A 263 8.68 -6.94 9.08
CA GLU A 263 7.96 -7.87 9.95
C GLU A 263 6.86 -7.14 10.75
N PHE A 264 5.69 -7.76 10.83
CA PHE A 264 4.53 -7.26 11.56
C PHE A 264 3.88 -8.35 12.41
N VAL A 265 2.99 -7.95 13.29
CA VAL A 265 2.32 -8.87 14.23
C VAL A 265 0.87 -9.06 13.82
N ILE A 266 0.44 -10.32 13.71
CA ILE A 266 -0.97 -10.68 13.56
C ILE A 266 -1.51 -11.08 14.92
N HIS A 267 -2.53 -10.37 15.41
CA HIS A 267 -3.28 -10.76 16.59
C HIS A 267 -4.47 -11.62 16.18
N SER A 268 -4.51 -12.86 16.67
CA SER A 268 -5.61 -13.78 16.42
C SER A 268 -5.98 -14.52 17.70
N ASP A 269 -7.27 -14.71 17.92
CA ASP A 269 -7.82 -15.55 18.98
C ASP A 269 -8.00 -17.01 18.52
N HIS A 270 -7.87 -17.28 17.24
CA HIS A 270 -8.03 -18.59 16.64
C HIS A 270 -6.74 -19.42 16.66
N GLU A 271 -6.77 -20.55 17.40
CA GLU A 271 -5.66 -21.51 17.42
C GLU A 271 -5.36 -22.13 16.04
N SER A 272 -6.36 -22.16 15.17
CA SER A 272 -6.25 -22.73 13.82
C SER A 272 -5.28 -22.00 12.91
N LEU A 273 -5.10 -20.69 13.04
CA LEU A 273 -4.06 -19.96 12.31
C LEU A 273 -2.65 -20.35 12.76
N LYS A 274 -2.49 -20.73 14.03
CA LYS A 274 -1.22 -21.22 14.58
C LYS A 274 -0.81 -22.57 13.98
N HIS A 275 -1.80 -23.39 13.61
CA HIS A 275 -1.60 -24.75 13.11
C HIS A 275 -1.72 -24.86 11.58
N ILE A 276 -1.89 -23.74 10.87
CA ILE A 276 -2.07 -23.75 9.42
C ILE A 276 -0.87 -24.38 8.70
N LYS A 277 0.34 -24.21 9.25
CA LYS A 277 1.58 -24.80 8.73
C LYS A 277 1.71 -26.32 8.97
N SER A 278 0.96 -26.86 9.92
CA SER A 278 1.05 -28.27 10.33
C SER A 278 -0.04 -29.17 9.76
N GLN A 279 -0.97 -28.63 8.97
CA GLN A 279 -2.03 -29.42 8.35
C GLN A 279 -1.52 -30.23 7.16
N ALA A 280 -1.49 -31.55 7.32
CA ALA A 280 -1.00 -32.48 6.29
C ALA A 280 -1.85 -32.57 5.00
N LYS A 281 -3.09 -32.05 5.00
CA LYS A 281 -3.98 -32.01 3.83
C LYS A 281 -4.72 -30.67 3.76
N LEU A 282 -4.21 -29.76 2.95
CA LEU A 282 -4.90 -28.52 2.59
C LEU A 282 -5.75 -28.77 1.33
N ASN A 283 -6.99 -28.23 1.31
CA ASN A 283 -7.73 -28.17 0.06
C ASN A 283 -7.09 -27.11 -0.87
N ARG A 284 -7.39 -27.16 -2.17
CA ARG A 284 -6.77 -26.29 -3.19
C ARG A 284 -6.94 -24.79 -2.88
N ARG A 285 -8.03 -24.39 -2.24
CA ARG A 285 -8.31 -23.00 -1.83
C ARG A 285 -7.42 -22.59 -0.66
N HIS A 286 -7.35 -23.42 0.39
CA HIS A 286 -6.49 -23.18 1.54
C HIS A 286 -5.01 -23.13 1.14
N ALA A 287 -4.57 -24.02 0.25
CA ALA A 287 -3.20 -24.01 -0.25
C ALA A 287 -2.83 -22.64 -0.86
N LYS A 288 -3.70 -22.08 -1.71
CA LYS A 288 -3.49 -20.74 -2.30
C LYS A 288 -3.45 -19.62 -1.26
N TRP A 289 -4.32 -19.68 -0.25
CA TRP A 289 -4.35 -18.67 0.80
C TRP A 289 -3.11 -18.75 1.70
N VAL A 290 -2.69 -19.96 2.04
CA VAL A 290 -1.46 -20.18 2.82
C VAL A 290 -0.24 -19.71 2.03
N GLU A 291 -0.13 -20.08 0.75
CA GLU A 291 0.92 -19.63 -0.15
C GLU A 291 1.02 -18.09 -0.18
N PHE A 292 -0.13 -17.41 -0.29
CA PHE A 292 -0.17 -15.95 -0.27
C PHE A 292 0.25 -15.38 1.10
N ILE A 293 -0.28 -15.91 2.21
CA ILE A 293 0.05 -15.45 3.56
C ILE A 293 1.56 -15.62 3.84
N GLU A 294 2.15 -16.73 3.41
CA GLU A 294 3.58 -17.04 3.60
C GLU A 294 4.51 -16.12 2.79
N THR A 295 3.98 -15.30 1.86
CA THR A 295 4.78 -14.26 1.19
C THR A 295 5.10 -13.07 2.11
N PHE A 296 4.45 -12.97 3.28
CA PHE A 296 4.63 -11.86 4.20
C PHE A 296 5.51 -12.26 5.40
N PRO A 297 6.33 -11.33 5.90
CA PRO A 297 7.11 -11.53 7.12
C PRO A 297 6.26 -11.24 8.37
N TYR A 298 5.57 -12.22 8.90
CA TYR A 298 4.67 -12.03 10.04
C TYR A 298 5.00 -12.90 11.25
N VAL A 299 4.55 -12.46 12.44
CA VAL A 299 4.52 -13.22 13.67
C VAL A 299 3.09 -13.26 14.21
N ILE A 300 2.59 -14.44 14.54
CA ILE A 300 1.27 -14.59 15.16
C ILE A 300 1.39 -14.49 16.68
N LYS A 301 0.63 -13.57 17.29
CA LYS A 301 0.43 -13.47 18.73
C LYS A 301 -0.97 -13.94 19.10
N HIS A 302 -1.05 -14.92 19.97
CA HIS A 302 -2.33 -15.38 20.52
C HIS A 302 -2.86 -14.41 21.57
N LYS A 303 -4.12 -14.00 21.43
CA LYS A 303 -4.84 -13.17 22.40
C LYS A 303 -5.52 -14.09 23.45
N LYS A 304 -4.76 -14.67 24.38
CA LYS A 304 -5.36 -15.18 25.63
C LYS A 304 -5.17 -14.15 26.73
N GLY A 305 -6.27 -13.80 27.37
CA GLY A 305 -6.29 -12.88 28.48
C GLY A 305 -5.36 -13.31 29.62
N LYS A 306 -4.64 -12.35 30.18
CA LYS A 306 -3.68 -12.39 31.29
C LYS A 306 -2.38 -13.14 30.95
N GLU A 307 -1.40 -12.40 30.38
CA GLU A 307 -0.02 -12.37 30.89
C GLU A 307 0.89 -11.57 29.94
N ASN A 308 1.41 -10.54 30.49
CA ASN A 308 2.22 -9.53 29.80
C ASN A 308 3.71 -9.91 29.87
N VAL A 309 4.11 -11.04 29.25
CA VAL A 309 5.51 -11.50 29.24
C VAL A 309 6.27 -11.12 27.97
N ILE A 310 5.65 -10.41 27.02
CA ILE A 310 6.15 -10.28 25.64
C ILE A 310 6.85 -8.96 25.35
N ALA A 311 6.72 -7.95 26.19
CA ALA A 311 7.48 -6.70 26.05
C ALA A 311 9.00 -6.90 26.19
N ASP A 312 9.42 -7.91 26.94
CA ASP A 312 10.84 -8.23 27.16
C ASP A 312 11.50 -9.02 26.01
N ALA A 313 10.70 -9.81 25.27
CA ALA A 313 11.19 -10.56 24.10
C ALA A 313 11.41 -9.67 22.85
N LEU A 314 10.63 -8.58 22.70
CA LEU A 314 10.76 -7.67 21.58
C LEU A 314 11.99 -6.75 21.70
N SER A 315 12.35 -6.33 22.93
CA SER A 315 13.55 -5.50 23.15
C SER A 315 14.87 -6.26 22.88
N ARG A 316 14.89 -7.57 23.09
CA ARG A 316 16.06 -8.43 22.79
C ARG A 316 16.13 -8.86 21.32
N ARG A 317 15.04 -8.76 20.57
CA ARG A 317 14.94 -9.20 19.17
C ARG A 317 15.40 -8.15 18.16
N TYR A 318 15.43 -6.87 18.54
CA TYR A 318 15.89 -5.79 17.65
C TYR A 318 17.34 -5.92 17.21
N THR A 319 18.18 -6.61 18.00
CA THR A 319 19.57 -6.92 17.65
C THR A 319 19.69 -8.18 16.77
N MET A 320 18.67 -9.04 16.75
CA MET A 320 18.62 -10.25 15.91
C MET A 320 17.95 -10.04 14.55
N LEU A 321 17.12 -9.01 14.38
CA LEU A 321 16.28 -8.84 13.17
C LEU A 321 17.06 -8.39 11.94
N SER A 322 18.22 -7.73 12.10
CA SER A 322 19.11 -7.46 10.97
C SER A 322 19.79 -8.73 10.41
N GLN A 323 19.74 -9.83 11.17
CA GLN A 323 20.29 -11.14 10.78
C GLN A 323 19.22 -12.12 10.27
N LEU A 324 17.93 -11.87 10.54
CA LEU A 324 16.83 -12.79 10.21
C LEU A 324 16.25 -12.59 8.80
N ASP A 325 16.42 -11.41 8.19
CA ASP A 325 15.87 -11.12 6.85
C ASP A 325 16.36 -12.07 5.75
N PHE A 326 17.52 -12.73 5.96
CA PHE A 326 18.08 -13.68 4.99
C PHE A 326 17.75 -15.15 5.28
N LYS A 327 17.29 -15.48 6.50
CA LYS A 327 16.92 -16.86 6.87
C LYS A 327 15.58 -17.29 6.25
N ILE A 328 14.69 -16.34 5.97
CA ILE A 328 13.31 -16.60 5.52
C ILE A 328 13.26 -17.10 4.06
N PHE A 329 14.25 -16.75 3.23
CA PHE A 329 14.26 -17.11 1.81
C PHE A 329 15.02 -18.39 1.45
N GLY A 330 15.46 -19.18 2.44
CA GLY A 330 16.32 -20.34 2.14
C GLY A 330 17.70 -19.93 1.60
N LEU A 331 18.08 -18.66 1.74
CA LEU A 331 19.37 -18.12 1.26
C LEU A 331 20.56 -18.50 2.15
N GLU A 332 20.31 -19.10 3.31
CA GLU A 332 21.39 -19.63 4.19
C GLU A 332 22.33 -20.57 3.41
N THR A 333 21.78 -21.34 2.48
CA THR A 333 22.53 -22.30 1.66
C THR A 333 23.58 -21.65 0.75
N ILE A 334 23.48 -20.33 0.49
CA ILE A 334 24.46 -19.65 -0.36
C ILE A 334 25.76 -19.31 0.40
N LYS A 335 25.74 -19.28 1.74
CA LYS A 335 26.93 -18.99 2.56
C LYS A 335 28.07 -19.97 2.26
N ASP A 336 27.74 -21.24 2.23
CA ASP A 336 28.73 -22.30 1.96
C ASP A 336 29.19 -22.32 0.49
N GLN A 337 28.41 -21.75 -0.40
CA GLN A 337 28.70 -21.73 -1.83
C GLN A 337 29.71 -20.65 -2.24
N TYR A 338 29.83 -19.56 -1.48
CA TYR A 338 30.79 -18.49 -1.79
C TYR A 338 32.25 -18.98 -1.84
N VAL A 339 32.61 -19.94 -0.98
CA VAL A 339 34.00 -20.48 -0.89
C VAL A 339 34.37 -21.21 -2.18
N HIS A 340 33.39 -21.78 -2.87
CA HIS A 340 33.63 -22.56 -4.09
C HIS A 340 33.24 -21.80 -5.37
N ASP A 341 32.65 -20.59 -5.24
CA ASP A 341 32.21 -19.79 -6.36
C ASP A 341 33.35 -19.05 -7.04
N ALA A 342 33.42 -19.12 -8.37
CA ALA A 342 34.49 -18.53 -9.15
C ALA A 342 34.54 -16.99 -9.03
N ASP A 343 33.40 -16.34 -8.79
CA ASP A 343 33.29 -14.89 -8.73
C ASP A 343 33.53 -14.34 -7.31
N PHE A 344 33.28 -15.14 -6.25
CA PHE A 344 33.25 -14.66 -4.87
C PHE A 344 34.25 -15.35 -3.90
N LYS A 345 34.92 -16.43 -4.30
CA LYS A 345 35.90 -17.12 -3.44
C LYS A 345 37.03 -16.21 -2.95
N ASP A 346 37.56 -15.35 -3.82
CA ASP A 346 38.62 -14.43 -3.47
C ASP A 346 38.12 -13.32 -2.52
N VAL A 347 36.86 -12.94 -2.64
CA VAL A 347 36.19 -12.00 -1.73
C VAL A 347 36.11 -12.63 -0.33
N MET A 348 35.63 -13.87 -0.23
CA MET A 348 35.54 -14.58 1.05
C MET A 348 36.90 -14.80 1.72
N GLN A 349 37.97 -15.06 0.94
CA GLN A 349 39.33 -15.26 1.49
C GLN A 349 39.96 -13.95 1.98
N ASN A 350 39.73 -12.84 1.29
CA ASN A 350 40.43 -11.58 1.54
C ASN A 350 39.59 -10.55 2.30
N CYS A 351 38.29 -10.72 2.39
CA CYS A 351 37.39 -9.81 3.08
C CYS A 351 37.21 -10.26 4.53
N LYS A 352 37.70 -9.45 5.49
CA LYS A 352 37.42 -9.67 6.92
C LYS A 352 36.02 -9.13 7.23
N GLU A 353 35.30 -9.79 8.12
CA GLU A 353 33.94 -9.41 8.51
C GLU A 353 33.85 -7.94 8.92
N GLY A 354 32.93 -7.21 8.34
CA GLY A 354 32.71 -5.77 8.55
C GLY A 354 33.73 -4.84 7.86
N ARG A 355 34.74 -5.34 7.14
CA ARG A 355 35.70 -4.50 6.39
C ARG A 355 35.50 -4.62 4.89
N MET A 356 35.60 -3.49 4.20
CA MET A 356 35.44 -3.42 2.75
C MET A 356 36.73 -3.89 2.04
N TRP A 357 36.55 -4.78 1.05
CA TRP A 357 37.63 -5.22 0.14
C TRP A 357 37.10 -5.19 -1.31
N ASN A 358 37.76 -4.48 -2.20
CA ASN A 358 37.34 -4.32 -3.62
C ASN A 358 35.86 -3.99 -3.81
N LYS A 359 35.30 -3.09 -3.00
CA LYS A 359 33.88 -2.70 -2.98
C LYS A 359 32.90 -3.77 -2.46
N PHE A 360 33.40 -4.84 -1.89
CA PHE A 360 32.63 -5.88 -1.23
C PHE A 360 32.79 -5.80 0.29
N VAL A 361 31.75 -6.22 0.99
CA VAL A 361 31.72 -6.37 2.45
C VAL A 361 31.14 -7.74 2.77
N VAL A 362 31.75 -8.45 3.72
CA VAL A 362 31.16 -9.67 4.28
C VAL A 362 30.50 -9.32 5.60
N ASN A 363 29.26 -9.72 5.76
CA ASN A 363 28.49 -9.55 6.98
C ASN A 363 27.67 -10.82 7.24
N ASP A 364 27.81 -11.40 8.43
CA ASP A 364 27.15 -12.67 8.83
C ASP A 364 27.32 -13.80 7.79
N GLY A 365 28.50 -13.90 7.18
CA GLY A 365 28.79 -14.89 6.15
C GLY A 365 28.19 -14.62 4.76
N PHE A 366 27.49 -13.52 4.58
CA PHE A 366 26.99 -13.08 3.28
C PHE A 366 27.89 -12.02 2.66
N VAL A 367 28.04 -12.08 1.34
CA VAL A 367 28.80 -11.09 0.57
C VAL A 367 27.87 -10.02 0.05
N PHE A 368 28.22 -8.75 0.27
CA PHE A 368 27.46 -7.59 -0.24
C PHE A 368 28.35 -6.71 -1.12
N ARG A 369 27.72 -6.08 -2.13
CA ARG A 369 28.31 -5.02 -2.95
C ARG A 369 27.35 -3.84 -3.02
N ALA A 370 27.73 -2.68 -2.48
CA ALA A 370 26.89 -1.48 -2.44
C ALA A 370 25.46 -1.79 -1.93
N ASN A 371 25.34 -2.43 -0.75
CA ASN A 371 24.10 -2.87 -0.10
C ASN A 371 23.25 -3.89 -0.89
N LYS A 372 23.79 -4.51 -1.93
CA LYS A 372 23.13 -5.57 -2.69
C LYS A 372 23.74 -6.92 -2.32
N LEU A 373 22.88 -7.91 -2.04
CA LEU A 373 23.32 -9.26 -1.74
C LEU A 373 23.95 -9.89 -3.00
N CYS A 374 25.16 -10.41 -2.86
CA CYS A 374 25.82 -11.12 -3.95
C CYS A 374 25.33 -12.56 -4.01
N ILE A 375 24.88 -13.02 -5.16
CA ILE A 375 24.36 -14.39 -5.35
C ILE A 375 25.40 -15.23 -6.10
N PRO A 376 25.93 -16.31 -5.48
CA PRO A 376 26.86 -17.22 -6.15
C PRO A 376 26.18 -17.96 -7.31
N ALA A 377 26.97 -18.60 -8.18
CA ALA A 377 26.49 -19.38 -9.30
C ALA A 377 25.75 -20.64 -8.80
N SER A 378 24.45 -20.54 -8.59
CA SER A 378 23.62 -21.57 -7.95
C SER A 378 22.21 -21.60 -8.52
N SER A 379 21.43 -22.60 -8.11
CA SER A 379 19.99 -22.68 -8.42
C SER A 379 19.20 -21.47 -7.92
N VAL A 380 19.71 -20.76 -6.93
CA VAL A 380 19.11 -19.54 -6.40
C VAL A 380 19.04 -18.44 -7.46
N ARG A 381 20.05 -18.27 -8.33
CA ARG A 381 19.97 -17.34 -9.48
C ARG A 381 18.77 -17.67 -10.39
N LEU A 382 18.55 -18.94 -10.65
CA LEU A 382 17.44 -19.38 -11.51
C LEU A 382 16.09 -19.07 -10.87
N LEU A 383 15.92 -19.32 -9.55
CA LEU A 383 14.72 -19.00 -8.80
C LEU A 383 14.45 -17.50 -8.81
N LEU A 384 15.47 -16.67 -8.59
CA LEU A 384 15.35 -15.22 -8.64
C LEU A 384 14.97 -14.71 -10.04
N LEU A 385 15.52 -15.30 -11.10
CA LEU A 385 15.18 -14.99 -12.48
C LEU A 385 13.72 -15.37 -12.80
N GLN A 386 13.26 -16.55 -12.33
CA GLN A 386 11.88 -16.98 -12.47
C GLN A 386 10.92 -16.03 -11.79
N GLU A 387 11.21 -15.66 -10.55
CA GLU A 387 10.36 -14.76 -9.77
C GLU A 387 10.34 -13.35 -10.37
N ALA A 388 11.49 -12.78 -10.71
CA ALA A 388 11.58 -11.44 -11.27
C ALA A 388 10.97 -11.31 -12.68
N HIS A 389 10.96 -12.40 -13.47
CA HIS A 389 10.40 -12.43 -14.81
C HIS A 389 8.89 -12.77 -14.81
N GLY A 390 8.50 -13.79 -14.03
CA GLY A 390 7.14 -14.36 -14.01
C GLY A 390 6.31 -14.01 -12.77
N GLY A 391 6.94 -13.46 -11.73
CA GLY A 391 6.29 -13.09 -10.48
C GLY A 391 5.47 -11.80 -10.61
N GLY A 392 4.32 -11.77 -9.93
CA GLY A 392 3.42 -10.61 -9.87
C GLY A 392 2.24 -10.64 -10.83
N LEU A 393 1.30 -9.70 -10.63
CA LEU A 393 -0.02 -9.64 -11.29
C LEU A 393 0.03 -9.50 -12.82
N MET A 394 1.16 -9.12 -13.42
CA MET A 394 1.30 -8.91 -14.86
C MET A 394 2.31 -9.84 -15.56
N GLY A 395 3.06 -10.64 -14.84
CA GLY A 395 3.98 -11.66 -15.35
C GLY A 395 4.80 -11.34 -16.61
N HIS A 396 5.85 -12.12 -16.87
CA HIS A 396 6.61 -12.10 -18.12
C HIS A 396 7.19 -10.73 -18.53
N PHE A 397 7.88 -10.08 -17.58
CA PHE A 397 8.57 -8.82 -17.85
C PHE A 397 9.71 -8.99 -18.85
N GLY A 398 9.87 -8.02 -19.77
CA GLY A 398 11.00 -7.98 -20.69
C GLY A 398 12.35 -7.86 -19.96
N VAL A 399 13.45 -8.11 -20.69
CA VAL A 399 14.83 -8.16 -20.18
C VAL A 399 15.17 -6.98 -19.26
N LYS A 400 14.92 -5.74 -19.70
CA LYS A 400 15.27 -4.55 -18.94
C LYS A 400 14.56 -4.49 -17.59
N LYS A 401 13.26 -4.73 -17.57
CA LYS A 401 12.46 -4.65 -16.33
C LYS A 401 12.81 -5.78 -15.36
N THR A 402 13.07 -6.99 -15.86
CA THR A 402 13.52 -8.13 -15.06
C THR A 402 14.90 -7.83 -14.43
N GLU A 403 15.83 -7.24 -15.21
CA GLU A 403 17.13 -6.81 -14.72
C GLU A 403 16.99 -5.73 -13.64
N ASP A 404 16.16 -4.69 -13.86
CA ASP A 404 15.96 -3.59 -12.91
C ASP A 404 15.42 -4.09 -11.56
N VAL A 405 14.46 -5.02 -11.58
CA VAL A 405 13.91 -5.65 -10.37
C VAL A 405 15.01 -6.37 -9.59
N LEU A 406 15.79 -7.22 -10.26
CA LEU A 406 16.88 -7.96 -9.63
C LEU A 406 18.00 -7.06 -9.11
N ALA A 407 18.39 -6.07 -9.93
CA ALA A 407 19.48 -5.16 -9.61
C ALA A 407 19.15 -4.21 -8.43
N THR A 408 17.91 -4.14 -7.98
CA THR A 408 17.54 -3.36 -6.79
C THR A 408 18.12 -3.99 -5.52
N HIS A 409 18.09 -5.31 -5.40
CA HIS A 409 18.44 -6.03 -4.17
C HIS A 409 19.63 -6.99 -4.31
N PHE A 410 19.91 -7.47 -5.51
CA PHE A 410 20.88 -8.52 -5.77
C PHE A 410 22.01 -8.04 -6.70
N PHE A 411 23.13 -8.76 -6.63
CA PHE A 411 24.25 -8.54 -7.53
C PHE A 411 24.96 -9.87 -7.84
N TRP A 412 25.27 -10.10 -9.11
CA TRP A 412 26.28 -11.06 -9.56
C TRP A 412 26.90 -10.60 -10.89
N PRO A 413 28.14 -11.02 -11.19
CA PRO A 413 28.75 -10.70 -12.48
C PRO A 413 27.92 -11.26 -13.64
N LYS A 414 27.79 -10.48 -14.73
CA LYS A 414 27.03 -10.86 -15.94
C LYS A 414 25.53 -11.10 -15.73
N MET A 415 24.92 -10.53 -14.68
CA MET A 415 23.49 -10.64 -14.38
C MET A 415 22.63 -10.39 -15.63
N ARG A 416 22.92 -9.33 -16.39
CA ARG A 416 22.17 -8.99 -17.61
C ARG A 416 22.18 -10.12 -18.63
N GLN A 417 23.31 -10.78 -18.86
CA GLN A 417 23.41 -11.91 -19.80
C GLN A 417 22.58 -13.09 -19.34
N ASP A 418 22.51 -13.34 -18.03
CA ASP A 418 21.67 -14.40 -17.47
C ASP A 418 20.20 -14.08 -17.64
N VAL A 419 19.79 -12.83 -17.42
CA VAL A 419 18.42 -12.34 -17.67
C VAL A 419 18.05 -12.47 -19.14
N GLU A 420 18.91 -12.02 -20.06
CA GLU A 420 18.68 -12.13 -21.51
C GLU A 420 18.48 -13.60 -21.93
N ARG A 421 19.35 -14.48 -21.44
CA ARG A 421 19.30 -15.92 -21.73
C ARG A 421 18.04 -16.57 -21.14
N PHE A 422 17.62 -16.15 -19.97
CA PHE A 422 16.43 -16.67 -19.31
C PHE A 422 15.15 -16.22 -20.04
N VAL A 423 15.01 -14.94 -20.34
CA VAL A 423 13.85 -14.36 -21.03
C VAL A 423 13.72 -14.95 -22.45
N ALA A 424 14.82 -15.11 -23.18
CA ALA A 424 14.83 -15.71 -24.51
C ALA A 424 14.35 -17.18 -24.54
N ARG A 425 14.42 -17.90 -23.42
CA ARG A 425 13.95 -19.29 -23.29
C ARG A 425 12.53 -19.40 -22.72
N CYS A 426 11.91 -18.30 -22.36
CA CYS A 426 10.56 -18.32 -21.81
C CYS A 426 9.54 -18.68 -22.88
N THR A 427 8.92 -19.85 -22.75
CA THR A 427 7.92 -20.36 -23.72
C THR A 427 6.67 -19.50 -23.80
N THR A 428 6.31 -18.81 -22.71
CA THR A 428 5.17 -17.89 -22.68
C THR A 428 5.48 -16.60 -23.46
N CYS A 429 6.69 -16.04 -23.29
CA CYS A 429 7.11 -14.84 -24.04
C CYS A 429 7.36 -15.11 -25.52
N GLN A 430 7.69 -16.36 -25.89
CA GLN A 430 7.87 -16.75 -27.30
C GLN A 430 6.54 -16.95 -28.03
N LYS A 431 5.45 -17.18 -27.31
CA LYS A 431 4.10 -17.38 -27.87
C LYS A 431 3.26 -16.12 -27.93
N ALA A 432 3.71 -15.03 -27.28
CA ALA A 432 3.10 -13.69 -27.28
C ALA A 432 3.74 -12.80 -28.35
#